data_5549157a066de3e5096e9fb560df98fa
#
_entry.id   5549157a066de3e5096e9fb560df98fa
#
_cell.length_a   1.000
_cell.length_b   1.000
_cell.length_c   1.000
_cell.angle_alpha   90.00
_cell.angle_beta   90.00
_cell.angle_gamma   90.00
#
_symmetry.space_group_name_H-M   'P 1'
#
loop_
_entity.id
_entity.type
_entity.pdbx_description
1 polymer ?
#
loop_
_entity_poly.entity_id
_entity_poly.type
_entity_poly.pdbx_seq_one_letter_code
_entity_poly.pdbx_strand_id
1 'polypeptide(L)'
;EVERDRLFANNEIHDISVAVGVDPHGPDDTPDLSGLRYGKICILSDADVDGSHIQVLLLTLFFRHFPKLIETGHVYVAKPPLFRVDAPARGKKPASKVYALDEGELTATLDKLRKDGVREGAWSISRFKGLGEMSAEQLWETTLNPDTRRLMQVQLGRFDFSATQGEITKLMGKGEAAARRELMELRLSLIHI
;
A
#
# COMPACT_ATOMS: atom_id res chain seq x y z
N GLU A 1 19.39 -4.29 13.41
CA GLU A 1 19.76 -5.10 12.25
C GLU A 1 19.90 -6.55 12.70
N VAL A 2 19.21 -7.44 12.01
CA VAL A 2 19.22 -8.88 12.32
C VAL A 2 19.95 -9.56 11.16
N GLU A 3 20.82 -10.52 11.47
CA GLU A 3 21.49 -11.32 10.46
C GLU A 3 20.47 -12.09 9.61
N ARG A 4 20.81 -12.34 8.34
CA ARG A 4 19.91 -12.97 7.35
C ARG A 4 19.36 -14.30 7.87
N ASP A 5 20.20 -15.17 8.39
CA ASP A 5 19.81 -16.51 8.87
C ASP A 5 18.79 -16.42 10.03
N ARG A 6 18.99 -15.46 10.93
CA ARG A 6 18.07 -15.23 12.04
C ARG A 6 16.74 -14.61 11.57
N LEU A 7 16.76 -13.79 10.52
CA LEU A 7 15.56 -13.21 9.92
C LEU A 7 14.70 -14.32 9.30
N PHE A 8 15.30 -15.21 8.53
CA PHE A 8 14.60 -16.32 7.86
C PHE A 8 14.32 -17.53 8.79
N ALA A 9 14.74 -17.49 10.05
CA ALA A 9 14.23 -18.37 11.10
C ALA A 9 12.82 -17.99 11.57
N ASN A 10 12.34 -16.78 11.22
CA ASN A 10 10.95 -16.39 11.43
C ASN A 10 10.05 -17.06 10.40
N ASN A 11 8.99 -17.74 10.86
CA ASN A 11 8.13 -18.56 10.03
C ASN A 11 7.42 -17.75 8.93
N GLU A 12 6.91 -16.56 9.26
CA GLU A 12 6.18 -15.71 8.31
C GLU A 12 7.07 -15.25 7.16
N ILE A 13 8.33 -14.88 7.48
CA ILE A 13 9.31 -14.44 6.47
C ILE A 13 9.75 -15.62 5.60
N HIS A 14 9.98 -16.78 6.23
CA HIS A 14 10.28 -18.02 5.51
C HIS A 14 9.14 -18.38 4.55
N ASP A 15 7.90 -18.35 5.02
CA ASP A 15 6.72 -18.68 4.21
C ASP A 15 6.53 -17.71 3.04
N ILE A 16 6.81 -16.42 3.23
CA ILE A 16 6.82 -15.43 2.13
C ILE A 16 7.86 -15.83 1.08
N SER A 17 9.09 -16.17 1.49
CA SER A 17 10.15 -16.59 0.57
C SER A 17 9.76 -17.84 -0.21
N VAL A 18 9.27 -18.87 0.48
CA VAL A 18 8.80 -20.11 -0.14
C VAL A 18 7.63 -19.86 -1.09
N ALA A 19 6.66 -19.03 -0.70
CA ALA A 19 5.50 -18.71 -1.53
C ALA A 19 5.92 -17.97 -2.81
N VAL A 20 6.81 -16.98 -2.69
CA VAL A 20 7.33 -16.21 -3.84
C VAL A 20 8.16 -17.08 -4.77
N GLY A 21 8.89 -18.05 -4.25
CA GLY A 21 9.73 -18.98 -5.02
C GLY A 21 11.04 -18.37 -5.50
N VAL A 22 11.54 -17.36 -4.80
CA VAL A 22 12.85 -16.73 -5.07
C VAL A 22 13.64 -16.68 -3.78
N ASP A 23 14.89 -17.06 -3.83
CA ASP A 23 15.78 -17.02 -2.67
C ASP A 23 16.14 -15.58 -2.28
N PRO A 24 16.31 -15.31 -0.98
CA PRO A 24 16.81 -14.04 -0.49
C PRO A 24 18.18 -13.70 -1.08
N HIS A 25 18.33 -12.45 -1.52
CA HIS A 25 19.55 -11.96 -2.17
C HIS A 25 19.83 -10.50 -1.80
N GLY A 26 21.05 -10.06 -2.03
CA GLY A 26 21.45 -8.66 -1.87
C GLY A 26 21.33 -7.86 -3.18
N PRO A 27 21.65 -6.57 -3.15
CA PRO A 27 21.54 -5.69 -4.32
C PRO A 27 22.53 -6.05 -5.44
N ASP A 28 23.69 -6.57 -5.07
CA ASP A 28 24.76 -6.93 -6.02
C ASP A 28 24.65 -8.41 -6.49
N ASP A 29 23.71 -9.16 -5.94
CA ASP A 29 23.49 -10.54 -6.31
C ASP A 29 22.71 -10.66 -7.63
N THR A 30 22.93 -11.74 -8.36
CA THR A 30 22.17 -12.11 -9.56
C THR A 30 21.29 -13.33 -9.27
N PRO A 31 20.14 -13.15 -8.61
CA PRO A 31 19.28 -14.27 -8.24
C PRO A 31 18.65 -14.91 -9.48
N ASP A 32 18.42 -16.22 -9.39
CA ASP A 32 17.61 -16.93 -10.36
C ASP A 32 16.12 -16.62 -10.11
N LEU A 33 15.50 -15.92 -11.04
CA LEU A 33 14.06 -15.61 -11.00
C LEU A 33 13.20 -16.66 -11.72
N SER A 34 13.78 -17.73 -12.25
CA SER A 34 13.02 -18.79 -12.94
C SER A 34 12.01 -19.50 -12.03
N GLY A 35 12.29 -19.51 -10.72
CA GLY A 35 11.40 -20.05 -9.69
C GLY A 35 10.25 -19.12 -9.27
N LEU A 36 10.20 -17.87 -9.77
CA LEU A 36 9.17 -16.91 -9.40
C LEU A 36 7.78 -17.39 -9.79
N ARG A 37 6.89 -17.52 -8.80
CA ARG A 37 5.55 -18.10 -8.98
C ARG A 37 4.48 -17.10 -9.34
N TYR A 38 4.71 -15.80 -9.08
CA TYR A 38 3.69 -14.75 -9.21
C TYR A 38 4.21 -13.56 -10.00
N GLY A 39 3.42 -13.10 -10.96
CA GLY A 39 3.71 -11.88 -11.72
C GLY A 39 3.59 -10.60 -10.89
N LYS A 40 2.76 -10.62 -9.83
CA LYS A 40 2.58 -9.49 -8.91
C LYS A 40 2.51 -9.98 -7.47
N ILE A 41 3.28 -9.36 -6.60
CA ILE A 41 3.28 -9.53 -5.15
C ILE A 41 2.66 -8.27 -4.58
N CYS A 42 1.46 -8.38 -4.00
CA CYS A 42 0.68 -7.22 -3.55
C CYS A 42 0.67 -7.15 -2.03
N ILE A 43 1.18 -6.06 -1.46
CA ILE A 43 1.11 -5.78 -0.03
C ILE A 43 -0.24 -5.14 0.25
N LEU A 44 -1.05 -5.78 1.11
CA LEU A 44 -2.34 -5.29 1.59
C LEU A 44 -2.22 -5.01 3.08
N SER A 45 -2.62 -3.82 3.49
CA SER A 45 -2.64 -3.42 4.91
C SER A 45 -3.82 -2.48 5.18
N ASP A 46 -4.24 -2.40 6.43
CA ASP A 46 -5.25 -1.46 6.86
C ASP A 46 -4.80 -0.01 6.71
N ALA A 47 -5.75 0.90 6.57
CA ALA A 47 -5.49 2.34 6.42
C ALA A 47 -5.29 3.05 7.78
N ASP A 48 -4.61 2.40 8.71
CA ASP A 48 -4.28 2.92 10.03
C ASP A 48 -2.76 2.97 10.26
N VAL A 49 -2.36 3.37 11.46
CA VAL A 49 -0.95 3.50 11.84
C VAL A 49 -0.25 2.14 11.85
N ASP A 50 -0.89 1.12 12.37
CA ASP A 50 -0.33 -0.23 12.47
C ASP A 50 -0.20 -0.88 11.10
N GLY A 51 -1.20 -0.74 10.23
CA GLY A 51 -1.15 -1.19 8.85
C GLY A 51 -0.04 -0.49 8.04
N SER A 52 0.13 0.82 8.24
CA SER A 52 1.23 1.58 7.65
C SER A 52 2.60 1.08 8.11
N HIS A 53 2.75 0.74 9.40
CA HIS A 53 3.97 0.18 9.94
C HIS A 53 4.28 -1.21 9.36
N ILE A 54 3.28 -2.10 9.29
CA ILE A 54 3.43 -3.42 8.65
C ILE A 54 3.83 -3.27 7.18
N GLN A 55 3.21 -2.34 6.45
CA GLN A 55 3.56 -2.05 5.05
C GLN A 55 5.03 -1.65 4.90
N VAL A 56 5.53 -0.75 5.75
CA VAL A 56 6.94 -0.30 5.73
C VAL A 56 7.89 -1.43 6.09
N LEU A 57 7.54 -2.31 7.04
CA LEU A 57 8.33 -3.49 7.37
C LEU A 57 8.45 -4.45 6.18
N LEU A 58 7.35 -4.74 5.48
CA LEU A 58 7.35 -5.60 4.29
C LEU A 58 8.12 -4.95 3.13
N LEU A 59 7.96 -3.65 2.90
CA LEU A 59 8.74 -2.92 1.91
C LEU A 59 10.24 -2.98 2.23
N THR A 60 10.61 -2.86 3.50
CA THR A 60 12.00 -2.99 3.95
C THR A 60 12.54 -4.40 3.73
N LEU A 61 11.72 -5.44 3.97
CA LEU A 61 12.06 -6.82 3.69
C LEU A 61 12.37 -7.02 2.20
N PHE A 62 11.47 -6.60 1.32
CA PHE A 62 11.66 -6.71 -0.13
C PHE A 62 12.87 -5.90 -0.61
N PHE A 63 13.04 -4.69 -0.11
CA PHE A 63 14.17 -3.83 -0.48
C PHE A 63 15.52 -4.45 -0.10
N ARG A 64 15.64 -5.04 1.10
CA ARG A 64 16.91 -5.56 1.61
C ARG A 64 17.22 -6.99 1.18
N HIS A 65 16.21 -7.81 1.00
CA HIS A 65 16.37 -9.26 0.80
C HIS A 65 15.79 -9.79 -0.51
N PHE A 66 15.09 -8.94 -1.28
CA PHE A 66 14.54 -9.27 -2.59
C PHE A 66 14.57 -8.05 -3.53
N PRO A 67 15.69 -7.27 -3.59
CA PRO A 67 15.73 -6.03 -4.36
C PRO A 67 15.42 -6.25 -5.84
N LYS A 68 15.80 -7.40 -6.40
CA LYS A 68 15.56 -7.72 -7.80
C LYS A 68 14.07 -7.81 -8.15
N LEU A 69 13.23 -8.21 -7.20
CA LEU A 69 11.78 -8.24 -7.39
C LEU A 69 11.18 -6.82 -7.49
N ILE A 70 11.79 -5.85 -6.82
CA ILE A 70 11.41 -4.42 -6.96
C ILE A 70 11.90 -3.89 -8.31
N GLU A 71 13.16 -4.12 -8.66
CA GLU A 71 13.76 -3.67 -9.92
C GLU A 71 13.04 -4.21 -11.15
N THR A 72 12.62 -5.47 -11.10
CA THR A 72 11.88 -6.12 -12.19
C THR A 72 10.37 -5.88 -12.14
N GLY A 73 9.90 -5.06 -11.17
CA GLY A 73 8.52 -4.57 -11.14
C GLY A 73 7.47 -5.54 -10.63
N HIS A 74 7.84 -6.47 -9.76
CA HIS A 74 6.92 -7.49 -9.22
C HIS A 74 6.24 -7.09 -7.91
N VAL A 75 6.74 -6.06 -7.19
CA VAL A 75 6.23 -5.66 -5.88
C VAL A 75 5.27 -4.48 -6.01
N TYR A 76 4.10 -4.60 -5.38
CA TYR A 76 3.03 -3.61 -5.41
C TYR A 76 2.46 -3.37 -4.03
N VAL A 77 1.94 -2.17 -3.80
CA VAL A 77 1.08 -1.83 -2.66
C VAL A 77 -0.34 -1.67 -3.16
N ALA A 78 -1.28 -2.40 -2.56
CA ALA A 78 -2.69 -2.23 -2.86
C ALA A 78 -3.21 -0.93 -2.25
N LYS A 79 -4.14 -0.29 -2.97
CA LYS A 79 -4.82 0.93 -2.53
C LYS A 79 -6.31 0.67 -2.39
N PRO A 80 -6.75 0.12 -1.23
CA PRO A 80 -8.17 -0.02 -0.95
C PRO A 80 -8.81 1.37 -0.81
N PRO A 81 -10.10 1.52 -1.15
CA PRO A 81 -10.80 2.79 -0.98
C PRO A 81 -11.03 3.09 0.50
N LEU A 82 -10.98 4.39 0.85
CA LEU A 82 -11.35 4.86 2.18
C LEU A 82 -12.86 5.18 2.29
N PHE A 83 -13.53 5.43 1.16
CA PHE A 83 -14.92 5.84 1.15
C PHE A 83 -15.74 5.04 0.16
N ARG A 84 -17.02 4.85 0.51
CA ARG A 84 -18.06 4.38 -0.39
C ARG A 84 -19.21 5.40 -0.37
N VAL A 85 -19.66 5.79 -1.55
CA VAL A 85 -20.82 6.64 -1.75
C VAL A 85 -21.93 5.82 -2.40
N ASP A 86 -23.06 5.70 -1.72
CA ASP A 86 -24.26 5.06 -2.26
C ASP A 86 -25.21 6.15 -2.74
N ALA A 87 -25.45 6.20 -4.05
CA ALA A 87 -26.38 7.14 -4.66
C ALA A 87 -27.69 6.45 -5.07
N PRO A 88 -28.86 7.05 -4.77
CA PRO A 88 -30.15 6.45 -5.07
C PRO A 88 -30.41 6.38 -6.58
N ALA A 89 -31.32 5.48 -6.97
CA ALA A 89 -31.86 5.45 -8.32
C ALA A 89 -32.58 6.76 -8.66
N ARG A 90 -32.41 7.25 -9.90
CA ARG A 90 -33.06 8.47 -10.38
C ARG A 90 -33.49 8.38 -11.82
N GLY A 91 -34.78 8.42 -12.06
CA GLY A 91 -35.35 8.28 -13.39
C GLY A 91 -34.93 6.95 -14.02
N LYS A 92 -34.21 7.02 -15.14
CA LYS A 92 -33.69 5.82 -15.82
C LYS A 92 -32.30 5.38 -15.30
N LYS A 93 -31.64 6.16 -14.42
CA LYS A 93 -30.34 5.78 -13.81
C LYS A 93 -30.60 4.89 -12.59
N PRO A 94 -30.03 3.69 -12.52
CA PRO A 94 -30.14 2.81 -11.35
C PRO A 94 -29.38 3.39 -10.16
N ALA A 95 -29.66 2.88 -8.97
CA ALA A 95 -28.82 3.14 -7.79
C ALA A 95 -27.38 2.72 -8.09
N SER A 96 -26.41 3.49 -7.61
CA SER A 96 -25.00 3.25 -7.86
C SER A 96 -24.18 3.30 -6.61
N LYS A 97 -23.13 2.47 -6.56
CA LYS A 97 -22.09 2.48 -5.54
C LYS A 97 -20.83 3.02 -6.19
N VAL A 98 -20.20 4.02 -5.59
CA VAL A 98 -18.92 4.59 -6.04
C VAL A 98 -17.93 4.53 -4.91
N TYR A 99 -16.75 4.00 -5.18
CA TYR A 99 -15.66 3.93 -4.23
C TYR A 99 -14.65 5.06 -4.50
N ALA A 100 -14.18 5.70 -3.44
CA ALA A 100 -13.17 6.76 -3.50
C ALA A 100 -11.98 6.42 -2.61
N LEU A 101 -10.76 6.63 -3.13
CA LEU A 101 -9.53 6.32 -2.42
C LEU A 101 -9.26 7.29 -1.27
N ASP A 102 -9.60 8.57 -1.48
CA ASP A 102 -9.28 9.65 -0.58
C ASP A 102 -10.36 10.75 -0.58
N GLU A 103 -10.15 11.81 0.21
CA GLU A 103 -11.03 12.97 0.30
C GLU A 103 -11.17 13.71 -1.04
N GLY A 104 -10.11 13.73 -1.87
CA GLY A 104 -10.13 14.37 -3.18
C GLY A 104 -11.07 13.65 -4.15
N GLU A 105 -10.95 12.31 -4.25
CA GLU A 105 -11.86 11.51 -5.06
C GLU A 105 -13.28 11.52 -4.51
N LEU A 106 -13.44 11.56 -3.18
CA LEU A 106 -14.76 11.72 -2.56
C LEU A 106 -15.41 13.02 -2.99
N THR A 107 -14.71 14.15 -2.87
CA THR A 107 -15.21 15.48 -3.27
C THR A 107 -15.58 15.50 -4.75
N ALA A 108 -14.72 14.99 -5.62
CA ALA A 108 -15.00 14.89 -7.05
C ALA A 108 -16.25 14.04 -7.37
N THR A 109 -16.45 12.94 -6.62
CA THR A 109 -17.63 12.10 -6.74
C THR A 109 -18.90 12.83 -6.33
N LEU A 110 -18.87 13.56 -5.21
CA LEU A 110 -20.03 14.34 -4.73
C LEU A 110 -20.36 15.48 -5.69
N ASP A 111 -19.37 16.18 -6.23
CA ASP A 111 -19.57 17.23 -7.22
C ASP A 111 -20.20 16.69 -8.52
N LYS A 112 -19.79 15.49 -8.94
CA LYS A 112 -20.42 14.82 -10.08
C LYS A 112 -21.88 14.49 -9.80
N LEU A 113 -22.20 13.99 -8.61
CA LEU A 113 -23.59 13.72 -8.21
C LEU A 113 -24.43 14.98 -8.19
N ARG A 114 -23.90 16.11 -7.68
CA ARG A 114 -24.56 17.42 -7.70
C ARG A 114 -24.83 17.89 -9.13
N LYS A 115 -23.83 17.81 -10.02
CA LYS A 115 -23.98 18.15 -11.44
C LYS A 115 -25.00 17.26 -12.15
N ASP A 116 -25.06 16.01 -11.80
CA ASP A 116 -26.08 15.06 -12.29
C ASP A 116 -27.46 15.35 -11.68
N GLY A 117 -27.57 16.36 -10.80
CA GLY A 117 -28.78 16.84 -10.16
C GLY A 117 -29.31 15.91 -9.09
N VAL A 118 -28.48 15.09 -8.46
CA VAL A 118 -28.84 14.36 -7.24
C VAL A 118 -28.93 15.37 -6.10
N ARG A 119 -30.06 15.35 -5.39
CA ARG A 119 -30.29 16.29 -4.27
C ARG A 119 -29.27 16.01 -3.16
N GLU A 120 -28.76 17.09 -2.56
CA GLU A 120 -27.88 16.98 -1.41
C GLU A 120 -28.57 16.24 -0.25
N GLY A 121 -27.85 15.31 0.39
CA GLY A 121 -28.38 14.44 1.42
C GLY A 121 -29.18 13.22 0.92
N ALA A 122 -29.33 13.03 -0.41
CA ALA A 122 -29.94 11.83 -0.97
C ALA A 122 -28.96 10.65 -1.11
N TRP A 123 -27.65 10.90 -1.00
CA TRP A 123 -26.60 9.88 -0.97
C TRP A 123 -26.16 9.60 0.47
N SER A 124 -25.63 8.41 0.70
CA SER A 124 -24.94 8.07 1.95
C SER A 124 -23.46 7.88 1.71
N ILE A 125 -22.64 8.24 2.70
CA ILE A 125 -21.19 8.07 2.67
C ILE A 125 -20.81 7.13 3.81
N SER A 126 -20.10 6.06 3.48
CA SER A 126 -19.47 5.15 4.44
C SER A 126 -17.96 5.32 4.37
N ARG A 127 -17.29 5.36 5.52
CA ARG A 127 -15.84 5.40 5.62
C ARG A 127 -15.33 4.07 6.14
N PHE A 128 -14.34 3.48 5.45
CA PHE A 128 -13.63 2.29 5.87
C PHE A 128 -12.37 2.68 6.65
N LYS A 129 -12.18 2.12 7.83
CA LYS A 129 -10.95 2.30 8.63
C LYS A 129 -9.93 1.21 8.34
N GLY A 130 -10.39 0.03 7.91
CA GLY A 130 -9.54 -1.10 7.57
C GLY A 130 -10.24 -2.11 6.66
N LEU A 131 -9.47 -3.07 6.14
CA LEU A 131 -9.96 -4.12 5.25
C LEU A 131 -11.00 -5.03 5.92
N GLY A 132 -10.89 -5.22 7.23
CA GLY A 132 -11.83 -6.02 8.02
C GLY A 132 -13.24 -5.43 8.14
N GLU A 133 -13.44 -4.15 7.80
CA GLU A 133 -14.76 -3.52 7.76
C GLU A 133 -15.49 -3.74 6.42
N MET A 134 -14.80 -4.30 5.42
CA MET A 134 -15.38 -4.61 4.12
C MET A 134 -15.97 -6.00 4.11
N SER A 135 -17.12 -6.17 3.46
CA SER A 135 -17.61 -7.50 3.13
C SER A 135 -16.67 -8.17 2.10
N ALA A 136 -16.74 -9.49 1.99
CA ALA A 136 -15.94 -10.24 1.02
C ALA A 136 -16.16 -9.73 -0.43
N GLU A 137 -17.40 -9.37 -0.79
CA GLU A 137 -17.75 -8.80 -2.08
C GLU A 137 -17.10 -7.43 -2.30
N GLN A 138 -17.17 -6.55 -1.29
CA GLN A 138 -16.54 -5.23 -1.34
C GLN A 138 -15.02 -5.32 -1.46
N LEU A 139 -14.41 -6.21 -0.68
CA LEU A 139 -12.97 -6.46 -0.74
C LEU A 139 -12.54 -6.99 -2.11
N TRP A 140 -13.34 -7.90 -2.68
CA TRP A 140 -13.13 -8.38 -4.04
C TRP A 140 -13.19 -7.25 -5.06
N GLU A 141 -14.33 -6.54 -5.12
CA GLU A 141 -14.59 -5.48 -6.10
C GLU A 141 -13.53 -4.36 -6.09
N THR A 142 -13.00 -4.02 -4.93
CA THR A 142 -12.16 -2.83 -4.76
C THR A 142 -10.66 -3.13 -4.70
N THR A 143 -10.27 -4.31 -4.19
CA THR A 143 -8.89 -4.56 -3.78
C THR A 143 -8.29 -5.82 -4.39
N LEU A 144 -9.08 -6.87 -4.60
CA LEU A 144 -8.56 -8.16 -5.06
C LEU A 144 -8.78 -8.41 -6.56
N ASN A 145 -9.90 -7.95 -7.12
CA ASN A 145 -10.24 -8.20 -8.53
C ASN A 145 -9.21 -7.52 -9.46
N PRO A 146 -8.53 -8.29 -10.33
CA PRO A 146 -7.52 -7.76 -11.25
C PRO A 146 -8.00 -6.61 -12.15
N ASP A 147 -9.30 -6.59 -12.48
CA ASP A 147 -9.86 -5.61 -13.42
C ASP A 147 -10.20 -4.26 -12.76
N THR A 148 -10.43 -4.26 -11.46
CA THR A 148 -10.94 -3.07 -10.74
C THR A 148 -10.02 -2.59 -9.62
N ARG A 149 -9.12 -3.46 -9.12
CA ARG A 149 -8.17 -3.10 -8.06
C ARG A 149 -7.21 -2.01 -8.48
N ARG A 150 -6.82 -1.18 -7.53
CA ARG A 150 -5.80 -0.17 -7.72
C ARG A 150 -4.51 -0.59 -7.02
N LEU A 151 -3.44 -0.68 -7.79
CA LEU A 151 -2.12 -1.05 -7.32
C LEU A 151 -1.13 0.08 -7.61
N MET A 152 -0.25 0.34 -6.66
CA MET A 152 0.91 1.20 -6.84
C MET A 152 2.15 0.32 -6.91
N GLN A 153 2.85 0.34 -8.04
CA GLN A 153 4.10 -0.38 -8.21
C GLN A 153 5.17 0.25 -7.32
N VAL A 154 5.90 -0.60 -6.61
CA VAL A 154 7.06 -0.16 -5.83
C VAL A 154 8.24 0.01 -6.79
N GLN A 155 8.83 1.18 -6.78
CA GLN A 155 9.97 1.52 -7.62
C GLN A 155 11.05 2.19 -6.77
N LEU A 156 12.29 1.89 -7.06
CA LEU A 156 13.45 2.64 -6.57
C LEU A 156 13.50 3.94 -7.37
N GLY A 157 12.88 4.99 -6.91
CA GLY A 157 12.71 6.25 -7.63
C GLY A 157 14.00 6.83 -8.25
N ARG A 158 14.20 8.15 -8.16
CA ARG A 158 15.43 8.83 -8.63
C ARG A 158 16.64 8.62 -7.70
N PHE A 159 16.43 8.03 -6.54
CA PHE A 159 17.48 7.70 -5.59
C PHE A 159 18.09 6.37 -5.99
N ASP A 160 19.41 6.31 -5.94
CA ASP A 160 20.12 5.06 -6.06
C ASP A 160 19.81 4.16 -4.82
N PHE A 161 20.25 2.90 -4.90
CA PHE A 161 20.06 1.95 -3.80
C PHE A 161 20.66 2.46 -2.49
N SER A 162 21.86 3.09 -2.54
CA SER A 162 22.58 3.59 -1.37
C SER A 162 21.82 4.73 -0.67
N ALA A 163 21.30 5.69 -1.41
CA ALA A 163 20.49 6.78 -0.85
C ALA A 163 19.18 6.25 -0.23
N THR A 164 18.50 5.33 -0.91
CA THR A 164 17.29 4.68 -0.38
C THR A 164 17.60 3.89 0.88
N GLN A 165 18.70 3.16 0.94
CA GLN A 165 19.14 2.43 2.12
C GLN A 165 19.43 3.39 3.30
N GLY A 166 20.04 4.55 3.04
CA GLY A 166 20.26 5.59 4.03
C GLY A 166 18.96 6.08 4.66
N GLU A 167 17.95 6.39 3.85
CA GLU A 167 16.64 6.84 4.33
C GLU A 167 15.90 5.73 5.11
N ILE A 168 15.91 4.50 4.60
CA ILE A 168 15.31 3.36 5.33
C ILE A 168 16.04 3.15 6.68
N THR A 169 17.36 3.30 6.73
CA THR A 169 18.13 3.17 7.98
C THR A 169 17.74 4.27 8.98
N LYS A 170 17.62 5.52 8.56
CA LYS A 170 17.13 6.60 9.43
C LYS A 170 15.74 6.31 10.00
N LEU A 171 14.82 5.81 9.16
CA LEU A 171 13.44 5.55 9.56
C LEU A 171 13.28 4.30 10.43
N MET A 172 14.00 3.23 10.13
CA MET A 172 13.80 1.90 10.70
C MET A 172 14.99 1.38 11.54
N GLY A 173 16.14 2.02 11.44
CA GLY A 173 17.37 1.56 12.09
C GLY A 173 17.35 1.69 13.62
N LYS A 174 18.01 0.75 14.29
CA LYS A 174 18.23 0.82 15.72
C LYS A 174 19.23 1.94 16.02
N GLY A 175 18.91 2.79 17.00
CA GLY A 175 19.78 3.92 17.37
C GLY A 175 19.43 5.26 16.69
N GLU A 176 18.60 5.26 15.64
CA GLU A 176 18.25 6.44 14.85
C GLU A 176 17.09 7.30 15.43
N ALA A 177 16.85 7.21 16.73
CA ALA A 177 15.75 7.94 17.38
C ALA A 177 15.89 9.46 17.26
N ALA A 178 17.12 10.00 17.28
CA ALA A 178 17.38 11.42 17.12
C ALA A 178 17.04 11.90 15.70
N ALA A 179 17.47 11.16 14.68
CA ALA A 179 17.18 11.48 13.28
C ALA A 179 15.67 11.42 12.99
N ARG A 180 14.95 10.45 13.57
CA ARG A 180 13.48 10.38 13.45
C ARG A 180 12.78 11.55 14.14
N ARG A 181 13.29 11.99 15.31
CA ARG A 181 12.75 13.18 15.99
C ARG A 181 12.92 14.43 15.14
N GLU A 182 14.12 14.66 14.61
CA GLU A 182 14.40 15.79 13.73
C GLU A 182 13.50 15.79 12.50
N LEU A 183 13.29 14.63 11.87
CA LEU A 183 12.37 14.48 10.73
C LEU A 183 10.92 14.84 11.10
N MET A 184 10.46 14.45 12.29
CA MET A 184 9.13 14.80 12.77
C MET A 184 8.99 16.30 13.06
N GLU A 185 9.99 16.90 13.69
CA GLU A 185 10.01 18.36 13.99
C GLU A 185 10.00 19.19 12.70
N LEU A 186 10.79 18.81 11.70
CA LEU A 186 10.79 19.44 10.38
C LEU A 186 9.42 19.34 9.70
N ARG A 187 8.73 18.19 9.79
CA ARG A 187 7.41 18.03 9.20
C ARG A 187 6.30 18.74 9.96
N LEU A 188 6.37 18.78 11.27
CA LEU A 188 5.43 19.55 12.11
C LEU A 188 5.54 21.06 11.84
N SER A 189 6.74 21.58 11.59
CA SER A 189 6.93 22.99 11.22
C SER A 189 6.29 23.35 9.87
N LEU A 190 6.08 22.39 8.96
CA LEU A 190 5.44 22.58 7.67
C LEU A 190 3.90 22.53 7.74
N ILE A 191 3.33 22.02 8.84
CA ILE A 191 1.86 21.93 9.03
C ILE A 191 1.29 23.22 9.65
N HIS A 192 2.14 24.08 10.19
CA HIS A 192 1.76 25.34 10.84
C HIS A 192 1.98 26.60 9.97
N ILE A 193 2.09 26.44 8.65
CA ILE A 193 2.14 27.56 7.69
C ILE A 193 0.78 27.75 7.01
#